data_ee858ee08729ba12635c07681fc145d0
#
_entry.id   ee858ee08729ba12635c07681fc145d0
#
_cell.length_a   1.000
_cell.length_b   1.000
_cell.length_c   1.000
_cell.angle_alpha   90.00
_cell.angle_beta   90.00
_cell.angle_gamma   90.00
#
_symmetry.space_group_name_H-M   'P 1'
#
loop_
_entity.id
_entity.type
_entity.pdbx_description
1 polymer ?
#
loop_
_entity_poly.entity_id
_entity_poly.type
_entity_poly.pdbx_seq_one_letter_code
_entity_poly.pdbx_strand_id
1 'polypeptide(L)'
;MNGIDISSYQAELNAGIVPSDFVFIKATEGTKYINPTWREQAGQVTQANKLLGFYHFASTGNPIAEADFFISVVKDYIGKAVLVLDFEAGAINAWGNVGARQFLNRVKEKTGINPMIYMSAEVTRQFNWSTISTSNSLWVAQYASMSPTGYQSAPWTDGKGYGAWSSAAIHQYSSSGTLMNWDGHLDLNLAYINATQWKTLAGGGSTSNSTPTNETKKIIENEEDEMHFIQTVDTKRIYLIASGMYSHVATAGMWTNYRNAFPNAPVIPLYQSEMEKMYRKNV
;
A
#
# COMPACT_ATOMS: atom_id res chain seq x y z
N MET A 1 -0.52 17.54 4.67
CA MET A 1 0.63 17.48 5.60
C MET A 1 1.91 17.47 4.78
N ASN A 2 2.94 18.13 5.24
CA ASN A 2 4.25 18.17 4.59
C ASN A 2 5.20 17.15 5.20
N GLY A 3 6.01 16.49 4.39
CA GLY A 3 6.95 15.49 4.87
C GLY A 3 8.21 15.38 4.05
N ILE A 4 9.13 14.60 4.56
CA ILE A 4 10.39 14.25 3.89
C ILE A 4 10.55 12.74 3.86
N ASP A 5 11.36 12.26 2.95
CA ASP A 5 11.89 10.89 3.04
C ASP A 5 13.42 10.93 3.01
N ILE A 6 14.00 10.01 3.79
CA ILE A 6 15.43 10.01 4.11
C ILE A 6 16.01 8.59 4.14
N SER A 7 17.32 8.53 4.03
CA SER A 7 18.08 7.28 4.09
C SER A 7 19.42 7.50 4.82
N SER A 8 20.40 6.63 4.59
CA SER A 8 21.78 6.84 5.02
C SER A 8 22.47 8.02 4.34
N TYR A 9 21.95 8.52 3.23
CA TYR A 9 22.48 9.76 2.60
C TYR A 9 22.25 10.99 3.49
N GLN A 10 21.27 10.94 4.38
CA GLN A 10 20.98 11.98 5.37
C GLN A 10 21.39 11.51 6.79
N ALA A 11 22.54 10.82 6.93
CA ALA A 11 22.99 10.25 8.20
C ALA A 11 23.18 11.31 9.29
N GLU A 12 23.67 12.50 8.93
CA GLU A 12 23.93 13.60 9.86
C GLU A 12 22.69 14.49 10.12
N LEU A 13 21.59 14.23 9.41
CA LEU A 13 20.36 14.98 9.58
C LEU A 13 19.67 14.60 10.89
N ASN A 14 19.32 15.58 11.71
CA ASN A 14 18.40 15.37 12.81
C ASN A 14 16.94 15.49 12.33
N ALA A 15 16.31 14.34 12.06
CA ALA A 15 14.94 14.28 11.56
C ALA A 15 13.88 14.86 12.52
N GLY A 16 14.23 15.03 13.80
CA GLY A 16 13.34 15.62 14.78
C GLY A 16 13.16 17.14 14.60
N ILE A 17 14.20 17.85 14.17
CA ILE A 17 14.20 19.33 14.10
C ILE A 17 13.94 19.88 12.69
N VAL A 18 14.09 19.09 11.62
CA VAL A 18 13.71 19.53 10.27
C VAL A 18 12.19 19.73 10.21
N PRO A 19 11.69 20.85 9.71
CA PRO A 19 10.25 21.11 9.64
C PRO A 19 9.54 20.06 8.78
N SER A 20 8.72 19.19 9.41
CA SER A 20 7.93 18.17 8.73
C SER A 20 6.85 17.63 9.66
N ASP A 21 5.69 17.26 9.11
CA ASP A 21 4.62 16.56 9.81
C ASP A 21 4.87 15.05 9.88
N PHE A 22 5.54 14.51 8.87
CA PHE A 22 5.88 13.10 8.76
C PHE A 22 7.25 12.87 8.12
N VAL A 23 7.83 11.70 8.41
CA VAL A 23 9.11 11.28 7.82
C VAL A 23 9.01 9.81 7.41
N PHE A 24 9.36 9.51 6.16
CA PHE A 24 9.67 8.16 5.72
C PHE A 24 11.18 7.90 5.82
N ILE A 25 11.53 6.72 6.33
CA ILE A 25 12.94 6.34 6.54
C ILE A 25 13.20 5.03 5.78
N LYS A 26 14.25 5.01 4.93
CA LYS A 26 14.74 3.75 4.37
C LYS A 26 15.15 2.82 5.51
N ALA A 27 14.50 1.68 5.62
CA ALA A 27 14.88 0.67 6.60
C ALA A 27 15.81 -0.38 5.97
N THR A 28 15.44 -0.89 4.79
CA THR A 28 16.13 -2.03 4.16
C THR A 28 16.18 -1.90 2.64
N GLU A 29 17.06 -2.70 2.01
CA GLU A 29 17.12 -2.94 0.58
C GLU A 29 17.49 -4.39 0.31
N GLY A 30 16.81 -5.04 -0.64
CA GLY A 30 17.04 -6.45 -0.93
C GLY A 30 16.89 -7.31 0.31
N THR A 31 17.74 -8.34 0.44
CA THR A 31 17.71 -9.27 1.59
C THR A 31 18.89 -9.11 2.55
N LYS A 32 19.73 -8.06 2.40
CA LYS A 32 20.99 -7.95 3.15
C LYS A 32 21.27 -6.55 3.69
N TYR A 33 20.83 -5.50 3.00
CA TYR A 33 21.13 -4.14 3.41
C TYR A 33 20.14 -3.65 4.45
N ILE A 34 20.68 -3.13 5.56
CA ILE A 34 19.93 -2.37 6.57
C ILE A 34 20.55 -0.97 6.60
N ASN A 35 19.72 0.06 6.50
CA ASN A 35 20.19 1.44 6.67
C ASN A 35 20.81 1.59 8.07
N PRO A 36 22.09 1.94 8.19
CA PRO A 36 22.77 1.97 9.50
C PRO A 36 22.19 3.02 10.46
N THR A 37 21.55 4.07 9.94
CA THR A 37 21.03 5.20 10.74
C THR A 37 19.53 5.12 11.01
N TRP A 38 18.83 4.12 10.49
CA TRP A 38 17.36 4.08 10.54
C TRP A 38 16.77 4.12 11.96
N ARG A 39 17.42 3.47 12.94
CA ARG A 39 16.92 3.44 14.33
C ARG A 39 17.09 4.80 15.01
N GLU A 40 18.21 5.47 14.78
CA GLU A 40 18.45 6.79 15.31
C GLU A 40 17.46 7.79 14.71
N GLN A 41 17.33 7.81 13.38
CA GLN A 41 16.38 8.65 12.67
C GLN A 41 14.93 8.40 13.15
N ALA A 42 14.52 7.14 13.34
CA ALA A 42 13.21 6.79 13.89
C ALA A 42 13.00 7.28 15.33
N GLY A 43 14.04 7.21 16.15
CA GLY A 43 14.03 7.75 17.51
C GLY A 43 13.81 9.26 17.52
N GLN A 44 14.53 10.00 16.68
CA GLN A 44 14.39 11.45 16.53
C GLN A 44 12.97 11.85 16.07
N VAL A 45 12.41 11.14 15.07
CA VAL A 45 11.03 11.35 14.57
C VAL A 45 10.00 11.11 15.67
N THR A 46 10.16 10.01 16.40
CA THR A 46 9.23 9.62 17.48
C THR A 46 9.27 10.62 18.65
N GLN A 47 10.47 11.04 19.08
CA GLN A 47 10.64 12.02 20.15
C GLN A 47 10.05 13.38 19.79
N ALA A 48 10.08 13.75 18.52
CA ALA A 48 9.47 14.97 18.00
C ALA A 48 7.95 14.85 17.75
N ASN A 49 7.32 13.72 18.10
CA ASN A 49 5.90 13.43 17.86
C ASN A 49 5.46 13.56 16.40
N LYS A 50 6.35 13.32 15.44
CA LYS A 50 6.04 13.30 14.03
C LYS A 50 5.52 11.92 13.61
N LEU A 51 4.78 11.88 12.50
CA LEU A 51 4.29 10.64 11.91
C LEU A 51 5.45 9.90 11.22
N LEU A 52 5.52 8.60 11.46
CA LEU A 52 6.64 7.76 11.01
C LEU A 52 6.19 6.77 9.94
N GLY A 53 7.02 6.58 8.93
CA GLY A 53 6.93 5.48 7.99
C GLY A 53 8.29 4.88 7.68
N PHE A 54 8.30 3.62 7.25
CA PHE A 54 9.49 2.91 6.78
C PHE A 54 9.31 2.41 5.37
N TYR A 55 10.33 2.55 4.55
CA TYR A 55 10.32 1.95 3.23
C TYR A 55 11.41 0.90 3.04
N HIS A 56 11.06 -0.09 2.23
CA HIS A 56 11.96 -1.11 1.70
C HIS A 56 12.22 -0.81 0.24
N PHE A 57 13.47 -0.58 -0.11
CA PHE A 57 13.89 -0.42 -1.51
C PHE A 57 13.96 -1.79 -2.17
N ALA A 58 13.09 -2.03 -3.14
CA ALA A 58 13.04 -3.30 -3.83
C ALA A 58 14.29 -3.53 -4.68
N SER A 59 14.86 -4.72 -4.60
CA SER A 59 15.96 -5.15 -5.46
C SER A 59 15.46 -6.03 -6.62
N THR A 60 16.33 -6.83 -7.18
CA THR A 60 15.99 -7.79 -8.24
C THR A 60 15.82 -9.23 -7.71
N GLY A 61 15.81 -9.39 -6.39
CA GLY A 61 15.76 -10.68 -5.71
C GLY A 61 14.34 -11.26 -5.62
N ASN A 62 14.15 -12.18 -4.67
CA ASN A 62 12.85 -12.79 -4.42
C ASN A 62 11.96 -11.84 -3.60
N PRO A 63 10.78 -11.40 -4.10
CA PRO A 63 9.92 -10.44 -3.42
C PRO A 63 9.46 -10.89 -2.02
N ILE A 64 9.21 -12.19 -1.84
CA ILE A 64 8.76 -12.74 -0.56
C ILE A 64 9.89 -12.72 0.47
N ALA A 65 11.12 -13.09 0.05
CA ALA A 65 12.28 -13.05 0.93
C ALA A 65 12.63 -11.59 1.33
N GLU A 66 12.48 -10.64 0.40
CA GLU A 66 12.69 -9.21 0.68
C GLU A 66 11.63 -8.68 1.65
N ALA A 67 10.36 -9.07 1.51
CA ALA A 67 9.30 -8.73 2.45
C ALA A 67 9.56 -9.30 3.86
N ASP A 68 9.96 -10.58 3.97
CA ASP A 68 10.29 -11.20 5.24
C ASP A 68 11.49 -10.51 5.92
N PHE A 69 12.50 -10.13 5.14
CA PHE A 69 13.64 -9.38 5.65
C PHE A 69 13.24 -8.00 6.16
N PHE A 70 12.46 -7.23 5.38
CA PHE A 70 11.94 -5.93 5.78
C PHE A 70 11.17 -6.01 7.11
N ILE A 71 10.20 -6.93 7.19
CA ILE A 71 9.39 -7.14 8.40
C ILE A 71 10.27 -7.47 9.60
N SER A 72 11.27 -8.32 9.43
CA SER A 72 12.17 -8.72 10.52
C SER A 72 12.91 -7.55 11.15
N VAL A 73 13.26 -6.55 10.31
CA VAL A 73 14.00 -5.35 10.73
C VAL A 73 13.07 -4.35 11.43
N VAL A 74 11.87 -4.09 10.88
CA VAL A 74 10.94 -3.06 11.40
C VAL A 74 9.91 -3.60 12.38
N LYS A 75 10.02 -4.84 12.84
CA LYS A 75 9.02 -5.56 13.65
C LYS A 75 8.50 -4.79 14.87
N ASP A 76 9.35 -4.02 15.55
CA ASP A 76 9.02 -3.28 16.76
C ASP A 76 8.14 -2.03 16.47
N TYR A 77 7.98 -1.68 15.18
CA TYR A 77 7.22 -0.54 14.69
C TYR A 77 5.94 -0.94 13.94
N ILE A 78 5.65 -2.23 13.84
CA ILE A 78 4.39 -2.72 13.27
C ILE A 78 3.22 -2.18 14.10
N GLY A 79 2.23 -1.59 13.43
CA GLY A 79 1.10 -0.89 14.09
C GLY A 79 1.40 0.54 14.55
N LYS A 80 2.64 1.03 14.38
CA LYS A 80 3.08 2.38 14.77
C LYS A 80 3.57 3.23 13.61
N ALA A 81 4.06 2.60 12.54
CA ALA A 81 4.61 3.25 11.36
C ALA A 81 3.96 2.72 10.08
N VAL A 82 3.80 3.59 9.09
CA VAL A 82 3.36 3.18 7.75
C VAL A 82 4.47 2.37 7.10
N LEU A 83 4.12 1.21 6.53
CA LEU A 83 5.05 0.35 5.80
C LEU A 83 4.93 0.60 4.30
N VAL A 84 6.05 0.69 3.59
CA VAL A 84 6.08 1.04 2.17
C VAL A 84 6.98 0.09 1.40
N LEU A 85 6.49 -0.37 0.24
CA LEU A 85 7.31 -0.91 -0.83
C LEU A 85 7.76 0.23 -1.74
N ASP A 86 9.04 0.49 -1.80
CA ASP A 86 9.67 1.39 -2.76
C ASP A 86 10.00 0.59 -4.02
N PHE A 87 9.12 0.75 -5.04
CA PHE A 87 9.14 -0.04 -6.27
C PHE A 87 9.65 0.80 -7.44
N GLU A 88 10.96 0.76 -7.64
CA GLU A 88 11.64 1.52 -8.68
C GLU A 88 12.86 0.78 -9.24
N ALA A 89 13.63 1.45 -10.07
CA ALA A 89 14.91 0.97 -10.61
C ALA A 89 14.83 -0.46 -11.19
N GLY A 90 15.74 -1.35 -10.80
CA GLY A 90 15.83 -2.73 -11.30
C GLY A 90 14.61 -3.59 -10.99
N ALA A 91 13.89 -3.31 -9.90
CA ALA A 91 12.71 -4.06 -9.49
C ALA A 91 11.57 -3.95 -10.52
N ILE A 92 11.44 -2.83 -11.22
CA ILE A 92 10.41 -2.63 -12.26
C ILE A 92 10.48 -3.74 -13.31
N ASN A 93 11.68 -4.02 -13.82
CA ASN A 93 11.88 -5.04 -14.84
C ASN A 93 11.92 -6.46 -14.26
N ALA A 94 12.49 -6.63 -13.06
CA ALA A 94 12.67 -7.95 -12.47
C ALA A 94 11.36 -8.53 -11.90
N TRP A 95 10.54 -7.70 -11.29
CA TRP A 95 9.33 -8.11 -10.58
C TRP A 95 8.04 -7.84 -11.34
N GLY A 96 7.97 -6.72 -12.06
CA GLY A 96 6.73 -6.20 -12.59
C GLY A 96 5.67 -6.04 -11.49
N ASN A 97 4.41 -5.92 -11.88
CA ASN A 97 3.30 -5.84 -10.93
C ASN A 97 3.06 -7.16 -10.15
N VAL A 98 3.51 -8.30 -10.69
CA VAL A 98 3.34 -9.62 -10.04
C VAL A 98 4.23 -9.72 -8.81
N GLY A 99 5.53 -9.41 -8.94
CA GLY A 99 6.45 -9.45 -7.80
C GLY A 99 6.14 -8.37 -6.77
N ALA A 100 5.77 -7.16 -7.20
CA ALA A 100 5.29 -6.13 -6.30
C ALA A 100 4.10 -6.62 -5.46
N ARG A 101 3.11 -7.28 -6.08
CA ARG A 101 1.98 -7.87 -5.38
C ARG A 101 2.40 -8.98 -4.41
N GLN A 102 3.36 -9.81 -4.76
CA GLN A 102 3.87 -10.85 -3.85
C GLN A 102 4.47 -10.24 -2.58
N PHE A 103 5.28 -9.19 -2.71
CA PHE A 103 5.83 -8.45 -1.58
C PHE A 103 4.72 -7.86 -0.69
N LEU A 104 3.80 -7.10 -1.29
CA LEU A 104 2.70 -6.42 -0.58
C LEU A 104 1.80 -7.42 0.17
N ASN A 105 1.43 -8.53 -0.49
CA ASN A 105 0.63 -9.58 0.13
C ASN A 105 1.39 -10.27 1.27
N ARG A 106 2.71 -10.48 1.12
CA ARG A 106 3.52 -11.07 2.19
C ARG A 106 3.60 -10.18 3.42
N VAL A 107 3.76 -8.87 3.22
CA VAL A 107 3.71 -7.91 4.34
C VAL A 107 2.35 -7.96 5.02
N LYS A 108 1.25 -7.93 4.26
CA LYS A 108 -0.11 -8.03 4.80
C LYS A 108 -0.33 -9.33 5.57
N GLU A 109 0.07 -10.46 5.00
CA GLU A 109 -0.05 -11.80 5.64
C GLU A 109 0.63 -11.82 7.01
N LYS A 110 1.83 -11.26 7.10
CA LYS A 110 2.66 -11.30 8.32
C LYS A 110 2.30 -10.26 9.37
N THR A 111 1.75 -9.13 8.95
CA THR A 111 1.53 -7.97 9.84
C THR A 111 0.07 -7.60 10.02
N GLY A 112 -0.83 -8.09 9.17
CA GLY A 112 -2.22 -7.62 9.09
C GLY A 112 -2.38 -6.26 8.41
N ILE A 113 -1.28 -5.57 8.06
CA ILE A 113 -1.29 -4.20 7.52
C ILE A 113 -1.15 -4.24 6.00
N ASN A 114 -2.00 -3.50 5.27
CA ASN A 114 -1.79 -3.25 3.86
C ASN A 114 -0.68 -2.18 3.69
N PRO A 115 0.51 -2.51 3.18
CA PRO A 115 1.55 -1.51 2.98
C PRO A 115 1.19 -0.57 1.84
N MET A 116 1.75 0.63 1.85
CA MET A 116 1.74 1.52 0.68
C MET A 116 2.70 1.01 -0.38
N ILE A 117 2.52 1.48 -1.62
CA ILE A 117 3.50 1.31 -2.69
C ILE A 117 3.95 2.69 -3.19
N TYR A 118 5.26 2.86 -3.30
CA TYR A 118 5.89 4.02 -3.93
C TYR A 118 6.36 3.64 -5.33
N MET A 119 6.11 4.52 -6.28
CA MET A 119 6.63 4.44 -7.66
C MET A 119 6.47 5.78 -8.37
N SER A 120 7.18 5.95 -9.49
CA SER A 120 6.95 7.11 -10.35
C SER A 120 5.55 7.10 -11.00
N ALA A 121 5.02 8.28 -11.30
CA ALA A 121 3.74 8.40 -12.01
C ALA A 121 3.74 7.67 -13.37
N GLU A 122 4.88 7.54 -14.03
CA GLU A 122 5.02 6.76 -15.26
C GLU A 122 4.78 5.27 -15.01
N VAL A 123 5.39 4.70 -13.98
CA VAL A 123 5.26 3.27 -13.63
C VAL A 123 3.83 2.90 -13.27
N THR A 124 3.05 3.83 -12.67
CA THR A 124 1.62 3.60 -12.40
C THR A 124 0.81 3.31 -13.67
N ARG A 125 1.30 3.71 -14.83
CA ARG A 125 0.66 3.56 -16.15
C ARG A 125 1.23 2.44 -17.00
N GLN A 126 2.35 1.81 -16.59
CA GLN A 126 3.03 0.76 -17.36
C GLN A 126 2.41 -0.63 -17.17
N PHE A 127 1.83 -0.90 -16.01
CA PHE A 127 1.31 -2.21 -15.66
C PHE A 127 -0.17 -2.15 -15.26
N ASN A 128 -0.83 -3.31 -15.25
CA ASN A 128 -2.16 -3.42 -14.66
C ASN A 128 -2.07 -3.53 -13.13
N TRP A 129 -2.36 -2.45 -12.45
CA TRP A 129 -2.34 -2.34 -10.99
C TRP A 129 -3.70 -2.56 -10.32
N SER A 130 -4.75 -2.94 -11.06
CA SER A 130 -6.13 -2.99 -10.55
C SER A 130 -6.29 -3.81 -9.27
N THR A 131 -5.57 -4.92 -9.13
CA THR A 131 -5.63 -5.77 -7.93
C THR A 131 -4.86 -5.20 -6.72
N ILE A 132 -3.93 -4.28 -6.95
CA ILE A 132 -3.12 -3.64 -5.90
C ILE A 132 -3.81 -2.36 -5.44
N SER A 133 -4.33 -1.56 -6.37
CA SER A 133 -4.93 -0.25 -6.07
C SER A 133 -6.17 -0.32 -5.18
N THR A 134 -6.84 -1.46 -5.11
CA THR A 134 -8.02 -1.68 -4.25
C THR A 134 -7.69 -1.71 -2.76
N SER A 135 -6.48 -2.08 -2.38
CA SER A 135 -6.10 -2.28 -0.98
C SER A 135 -4.81 -1.57 -0.55
N ASN A 136 -4.00 -1.12 -1.50
CA ASN A 136 -2.72 -0.48 -1.23
C ASN A 136 -2.73 0.98 -1.71
N SER A 137 -2.50 1.90 -0.79
CA SER A 137 -2.41 3.33 -1.09
C SER A 137 -1.15 3.64 -1.89
N LEU A 138 -1.24 4.65 -2.77
CA LEU A 138 -0.14 5.09 -3.62
C LEU A 138 0.62 6.26 -2.98
N TRP A 139 1.93 6.14 -2.93
CA TRP A 139 2.88 7.25 -2.81
C TRP A 139 3.54 7.43 -4.16
N VAL A 140 3.24 8.52 -4.84
CA VAL A 140 3.69 8.76 -6.22
C VAL A 140 4.84 9.74 -6.27
N ALA A 141 5.84 9.47 -7.11
CA ALA A 141 6.88 10.44 -7.47
C ALA A 141 6.57 11.09 -8.80
N GLN A 142 6.52 12.42 -8.81
CA GLN A 142 6.40 13.20 -10.04
C GLN A 142 6.90 14.63 -9.81
N TYR A 143 7.96 15.03 -10.50
CA TYR A 143 8.65 16.31 -10.30
C TYR A 143 8.40 17.27 -11.48
N ALA A 144 8.14 18.53 -11.16
CA ALA A 144 8.09 19.57 -12.16
C ALA A 144 9.48 19.93 -12.71
N SER A 145 10.48 19.93 -11.84
CA SER A 145 11.88 20.25 -12.15
C SER A 145 12.80 19.71 -11.05
N MET A 146 14.11 19.81 -11.30
CA MET A 146 15.16 19.51 -10.31
C MET A 146 15.68 20.78 -9.61
N SER A 147 15.02 21.93 -9.80
CA SER A 147 15.40 23.17 -9.13
C SER A 147 15.10 23.11 -7.64
N PRO A 148 15.95 23.72 -6.80
CA PRO A 148 15.70 23.81 -5.36
C PRO A 148 14.35 24.45 -5.03
N THR A 149 13.61 23.86 -4.09
CA THR A 149 12.30 24.36 -3.65
C THR A 149 12.06 24.08 -2.18
N GLY A 150 11.20 24.88 -1.54
CA GLY A 150 10.60 24.56 -0.26
C GLY A 150 9.29 23.77 -0.39
N TYR A 151 8.54 23.67 0.71
CA TYR A 151 7.24 23.01 0.70
C TYR A 151 6.23 23.71 -0.21
N GLN A 152 5.46 22.90 -0.92
CA GLN A 152 4.42 23.34 -1.84
C GLN A 152 3.05 22.80 -1.38
N SER A 153 2.01 23.66 -1.41
CA SER A 153 0.64 23.24 -1.09
C SER A 153 -0.12 22.63 -2.28
N ALA A 154 0.35 22.89 -3.51
CA ALA A 154 -0.23 22.38 -4.75
C ALA A 154 0.90 22.06 -5.75
N PRO A 155 1.66 20.98 -5.54
CA PRO A 155 2.73 20.61 -6.45
C PRO A 155 2.18 20.24 -7.82
N TRP A 156 2.99 20.52 -8.86
CA TRP A 156 2.65 20.24 -10.23
C TRP A 156 2.46 18.74 -10.50
N THR A 157 1.53 18.43 -11.40
CA THR A 157 1.35 17.09 -11.98
C THR A 157 1.19 17.20 -13.50
N ASP A 158 1.48 16.13 -14.24
CA ASP A 158 1.31 16.08 -15.71
C ASP A 158 -0.17 15.95 -16.16
N GLY A 159 -1.10 15.82 -15.21
CA GLY A 159 -2.53 15.68 -15.46
C GLY A 159 -2.98 14.35 -16.08
N LYS A 160 -2.07 13.38 -16.27
CA LYS A 160 -2.38 12.10 -16.92
C LYS A 160 -2.93 11.04 -15.94
N GLY A 161 -3.05 11.38 -14.65
CA GLY A 161 -3.51 10.45 -13.61
C GLY A 161 -2.49 9.37 -13.25
N TYR A 162 -2.92 8.43 -12.42
CA TYR A 162 -2.06 7.43 -11.77
C TYR A 162 -2.52 5.99 -12.06
N GLY A 163 -2.86 5.71 -13.33
CA GLY A 163 -3.26 4.36 -13.74
C GLY A 163 -4.51 3.86 -13.02
N ALA A 164 -4.39 2.80 -12.25
CA ALA A 164 -5.51 2.19 -11.52
C ALA A 164 -5.90 2.94 -10.24
N TRP A 165 -5.10 3.89 -9.76
CA TRP A 165 -5.46 4.73 -8.61
C TRP A 165 -6.17 6.00 -9.07
N SER A 166 -7.31 6.30 -8.45
CA SER A 166 -8.04 7.56 -8.69
C SER A 166 -7.33 8.78 -8.12
N SER A 167 -6.50 8.57 -7.09
CA SER A 167 -5.69 9.61 -6.43
C SER A 167 -4.49 8.99 -5.72
N ALA A 168 -3.44 9.78 -5.55
CA ALA A 168 -2.34 9.42 -4.66
C ALA A 168 -2.67 9.81 -3.21
N ALA A 169 -2.22 9.02 -2.24
CA ALA A 169 -2.26 9.39 -0.83
C ALA A 169 -1.13 10.37 -0.48
N ILE A 170 0.02 10.20 -1.13
CA ILE A 170 1.21 11.05 -0.96
C ILE A 170 1.85 11.30 -2.32
N HIS A 171 2.34 12.53 -2.51
CA HIS A 171 3.07 12.96 -3.70
C HIS A 171 4.47 13.44 -3.29
N GLN A 172 5.50 12.71 -3.71
CA GLN A 172 6.89 13.19 -3.70
C GLN A 172 7.09 14.04 -4.94
N TYR A 173 7.29 15.35 -4.76
CA TYR A 173 7.29 16.31 -5.86
C TYR A 173 8.64 16.96 -6.12
N SER A 174 9.63 16.67 -5.31
CA SER A 174 11.01 17.18 -5.48
C SER A 174 11.99 16.26 -4.76
N SER A 175 13.18 16.10 -5.34
CA SER A 175 14.38 15.54 -4.71
C SER A 175 15.46 16.62 -4.47
N SER A 176 15.08 17.89 -4.58
CA SER A 176 15.98 19.04 -4.43
C SER A 176 15.41 20.04 -3.42
N GLY A 177 14.71 19.54 -2.40
CA GLY A 177 14.13 20.36 -1.34
C GLY A 177 15.18 21.02 -0.46
N THR A 178 14.91 22.26 -0.07
CA THR A 178 15.74 23.01 0.89
C THR A 178 14.87 23.41 2.08
N LEU A 179 15.22 22.94 3.27
CA LEU A 179 14.49 23.22 4.52
C LEU A 179 15.46 23.73 5.59
N MET A 180 14.91 24.46 6.55
CA MET A 180 15.70 24.89 7.72
C MET A 180 16.25 23.66 8.47
N ASN A 181 17.41 23.86 9.11
CA ASN A 181 18.14 22.86 9.90
C ASN A 181 18.75 21.72 9.08
N TRP A 182 18.89 21.90 7.76
CA TRP A 182 19.64 21.01 6.89
C TRP A 182 20.20 21.75 5.67
N ASP A 183 21.49 21.63 5.42
CA ASP A 183 22.17 22.34 4.32
C ASP A 183 22.18 21.54 3.00
N GLY A 184 21.74 20.28 3.03
CA GLY A 184 21.64 19.41 1.85
C GLY A 184 20.28 19.45 1.18
N HIS A 185 20.14 18.70 0.08
CA HIS A 185 18.86 18.48 -0.56
C HIS A 185 18.05 17.38 0.13
N LEU A 186 16.74 17.51 0.09
CA LEU A 186 15.77 16.57 0.66
C LEU A 186 14.69 16.23 -0.35
N ASP A 187 14.19 15.02 -0.26
CA ASP A 187 12.97 14.62 -0.93
C ASP A 187 11.76 15.21 -0.19
N LEU A 188 10.96 16.00 -0.92
CA LEU A 188 9.80 16.69 -0.36
C LEU A 188 8.51 16.04 -0.79
N ASN A 189 7.64 15.87 0.20
CA ASN A 189 6.38 15.16 0.06
C ASN A 189 5.19 15.99 0.53
N LEU A 190 4.07 15.90 -0.21
CA LEU A 190 2.76 16.37 0.22
C LEU A 190 1.84 15.18 0.44
N ALA A 191 1.34 15.00 1.67
CA ALA A 191 0.30 14.01 1.96
C ALA A 191 -1.08 14.65 1.83
N TYR A 192 -1.96 14.02 1.02
CA TYR A 192 -3.37 14.36 0.85
C TYR A 192 -4.26 13.70 1.89
N ILE A 193 -3.67 12.91 2.79
CA ILE A 193 -4.30 12.28 3.93
C ILE A 193 -3.99 13.06 5.22
N ASN A 194 -4.83 12.92 6.24
CA ASN A 194 -4.62 13.52 7.56
C ASN A 194 -3.96 12.53 8.54
N ALA A 195 -3.63 13.00 9.75
CA ALA A 195 -2.96 12.19 10.77
C ALA A 195 -3.78 10.96 11.23
N THR A 196 -5.11 11.03 11.22
CA THR A 196 -5.98 9.90 11.56
C THR A 196 -5.89 8.82 10.48
N GLN A 197 -5.97 9.21 9.21
CA GLN A 197 -5.81 8.30 8.07
C GLN A 197 -4.40 7.68 8.03
N TRP A 198 -3.36 8.47 8.36
CA TRP A 198 -1.99 7.96 8.51
C TRP A 198 -1.91 6.83 9.56
N LYS A 199 -2.51 7.07 10.76
CA LYS A 199 -2.54 6.07 11.82
C LYS A 199 -3.28 4.79 11.39
N THR A 200 -4.37 4.93 10.63
CA THR A 200 -5.06 3.78 10.04
C THR A 200 -4.16 2.99 9.09
N LEU A 201 -3.42 3.67 8.20
CA LEU A 201 -2.44 3.03 7.31
C LEU A 201 -1.30 2.35 8.07
N ALA A 202 -0.91 2.88 9.22
CA ALA A 202 0.09 2.27 10.09
C ALA A 202 -0.43 1.04 10.86
N GLY A 203 -1.73 0.71 10.75
CA GLY A 203 -2.36 -0.37 11.51
C GLY A 203 -2.83 0.06 12.90
N GLY A 204 -2.79 1.36 13.22
CA GLY A 204 -3.20 1.93 14.51
C GLY A 204 -4.69 2.25 14.62
N GLY A 205 -5.56 1.64 13.81
CA GLY A 205 -7.00 1.67 14.03
C GLY A 205 -7.35 0.77 15.22
N SER A 206 -7.83 1.37 16.29
CA SER A 206 -8.33 0.77 17.54
C SER A 206 -7.89 -0.67 17.80
N THR A 207 -6.77 -0.85 18.47
CA THR A 207 -6.59 -2.06 19.28
C THR A 207 -7.47 -1.92 20.52
N SER A 208 -8.77 -2.13 20.38
CA SER A 208 -9.46 -2.79 21.46
C SER A 208 -8.89 -4.21 21.48
N ASN A 209 -8.05 -4.52 22.47
CA ASN A 209 -7.89 -5.86 22.97
C ASN A 209 -9.25 -6.33 23.48
N SER A 210 -10.11 -6.69 22.57
CA SER A 210 -11.30 -7.46 22.82
C SER A 210 -11.06 -8.82 22.18
N THR A 211 -10.89 -9.85 23.00
CA THR A 211 -11.36 -11.18 22.65
C THR A 211 -12.59 -11.00 21.76
N PRO A 212 -12.67 -11.64 20.57
CA PRO A 212 -13.78 -11.40 19.65
C PRO A 212 -15.07 -11.55 20.44
N THR A 213 -15.76 -10.43 20.64
CA THR A 213 -17.09 -10.41 21.22
C THR A 213 -18.04 -11.03 20.20
N ASN A 214 -19.16 -11.55 20.67
CA ASN A 214 -20.20 -12.13 19.80
C ASN A 214 -20.61 -11.21 18.63
N GLU A 215 -20.38 -9.90 18.74
CA GLU A 215 -20.64 -8.94 17.64
C GLU A 215 -19.58 -9.01 16.52
N THR A 216 -18.30 -9.18 16.85
CA THR A 216 -17.23 -9.34 15.82
C THR A 216 -17.39 -10.68 15.10
N LYS A 217 -17.80 -11.74 15.81
CA LYS A 217 -18.20 -13.01 15.19
C LYS A 217 -19.40 -12.82 14.27
N LYS A 218 -20.37 -12.01 14.66
CA LYS A 218 -21.58 -11.73 13.88
C LYS A 218 -21.30 -10.91 12.61
N ILE A 219 -20.30 -10.00 12.64
CA ILE A 219 -19.84 -9.24 11.45
C ILE A 219 -19.11 -10.18 10.49
N ILE A 220 -18.23 -11.05 10.99
CA ILE A 220 -17.52 -12.04 10.16
C ILE A 220 -18.51 -13.06 9.59
N GLU A 221 -19.47 -13.53 10.39
CA GLU A 221 -20.54 -14.42 9.96
C GLU A 221 -21.47 -13.74 8.92
N ASN A 222 -21.72 -12.42 9.03
CA ASN A 222 -22.51 -11.67 8.04
C ASN A 222 -21.76 -11.43 6.71
N GLU A 223 -20.43 -11.27 6.71
CA GLU A 223 -19.65 -11.16 5.47
C GLU A 223 -19.54 -12.51 4.74
N GLU A 224 -19.48 -13.65 5.46
CA GLU A 224 -19.59 -14.97 4.85
C GLU A 224 -21.00 -15.26 4.31
N ASP A 225 -22.05 -14.77 4.97
CA ASP A 225 -23.44 -14.89 4.52
C ASP A 225 -23.76 -14.04 3.26
N GLU A 226 -22.99 -12.98 2.97
CA GLU A 226 -23.12 -12.20 1.73
C GLU A 226 -22.36 -12.79 0.55
N MET A 227 -21.42 -13.71 0.78
CA MET A 227 -20.66 -14.32 -0.30
C MET A 227 -21.36 -15.55 -0.84
N HIS A 228 -21.71 -15.52 -2.12
CA HIS A 228 -22.35 -16.65 -2.81
C HIS A 228 -21.91 -16.73 -4.26
N PHE A 229 -22.22 -17.86 -4.88
CA PHE A 229 -21.99 -18.05 -6.31
C PHE A 229 -23.30 -18.00 -7.06
N ILE A 230 -23.28 -17.43 -8.25
CA ILE A 230 -24.38 -17.50 -9.20
C ILE A 230 -23.93 -18.34 -10.38
N GLN A 231 -24.72 -19.36 -10.71
CA GLN A 231 -24.59 -20.06 -12.00
C GLN A 231 -25.73 -19.64 -12.91
N THR A 232 -25.42 -18.96 -13.99
CA THR A 232 -26.43 -18.49 -14.93
C THR A 232 -27.07 -19.66 -15.68
N VAL A 233 -28.39 -19.71 -15.72
CA VAL A 233 -29.14 -20.81 -16.31
C VAL A 233 -29.10 -20.82 -17.84
N ASP A 234 -28.92 -19.63 -18.43
CA ASP A 234 -28.85 -19.40 -19.87
C ASP A 234 -27.44 -19.62 -20.45
N THR A 235 -26.41 -19.04 -19.81
CA THR A 235 -25.02 -19.11 -20.33
C THR A 235 -24.14 -20.14 -19.63
N LYS A 236 -24.64 -20.76 -18.54
CA LYS A 236 -23.90 -21.73 -17.69
C LYS A 236 -22.60 -21.17 -17.06
N ARG A 237 -22.43 -19.86 -17.07
CA ARG A 237 -21.29 -19.21 -16.45
C ARG A 237 -21.43 -19.16 -14.94
N ILE A 238 -20.31 -19.21 -14.24
CA ILE A 238 -20.27 -19.08 -12.77
C ILE A 238 -19.68 -17.72 -12.42
N TYR A 239 -20.31 -17.07 -11.46
CA TYR A 239 -19.88 -15.77 -10.91
C TYR A 239 -19.76 -15.88 -9.40
N LEU A 240 -18.71 -15.27 -8.85
CA LEU A 240 -18.58 -15.02 -7.41
C LEU A 240 -19.25 -13.68 -7.11
N ILE A 241 -20.13 -13.67 -6.13
CA ILE A 241 -20.76 -12.47 -5.59
C ILE A 241 -20.10 -12.17 -4.24
N ALA A 242 -19.63 -10.95 -4.07
CA ALA A 242 -19.09 -10.46 -2.81
C ALA A 242 -19.32 -8.94 -2.72
N SER A 243 -19.82 -8.48 -1.58
CA SER A 243 -20.07 -7.04 -1.31
C SER A 243 -20.89 -6.34 -2.42
N GLY A 244 -21.91 -7.01 -2.95
CA GLY A 244 -22.78 -6.47 -3.99
C GLY A 244 -22.17 -6.35 -5.39
N MET A 245 -20.97 -6.94 -5.59
CA MET A 245 -20.29 -6.99 -6.89
C MET A 245 -20.15 -8.43 -7.40
N TYR A 246 -20.03 -8.60 -8.72
CA TYR A 246 -19.79 -9.92 -9.30
C TYR A 246 -18.49 -9.99 -10.11
N SER A 247 -17.84 -11.15 -10.03
CA SER A 247 -16.65 -11.48 -10.81
C SER A 247 -16.84 -12.81 -11.52
N HIS A 248 -16.50 -12.89 -12.81
CA HIS A 248 -16.62 -14.13 -13.59
C HIS A 248 -15.57 -15.16 -13.16
N VAL A 249 -16.00 -16.37 -12.83
CA VAL A 249 -15.14 -17.52 -12.56
C VAL A 249 -14.78 -18.17 -13.89
N ALA A 250 -13.69 -17.73 -14.49
CA ALA A 250 -13.38 -18.03 -15.91
C ALA A 250 -12.85 -19.44 -16.16
N THR A 251 -12.33 -20.14 -15.16
CA THR A 251 -11.71 -21.46 -15.33
C THR A 251 -12.15 -22.47 -14.27
N ALA A 252 -12.08 -23.76 -14.60
CA ALA A 252 -12.35 -24.83 -13.65
C ALA A 252 -11.41 -24.80 -12.44
N GLY A 253 -10.15 -24.36 -12.61
CA GLY A 253 -9.19 -24.19 -11.52
C GLY A 253 -9.60 -23.08 -10.57
N MET A 254 -10.08 -21.93 -11.07
CA MET A 254 -10.64 -20.85 -10.23
C MET A 254 -11.86 -21.34 -9.45
N TRP A 255 -12.75 -22.08 -10.10
CA TRP A 255 -13.91 -22.68 -9.44
C TRP A 255 -13.50 -23.61 -8.27
N THR A 256 -12.55 -24.51 -8.53
CA THR A 256 -12.03 -25.42 -7.50
C THR A 256 -11.41 -24.65 -6.33
N ASN A 257 -10.62 -23.62 -6.60
CA ASN A 257 -9.99 -22.81 -5.56
C ASN A 257 -11.03 -22.07 -4.71
N TYR A 258 -12.05 -21.47 -5.35
CA TYR A 258 -13.13 -20.78 -4.62
C TYR A 258 -13.97 -21.77 -3.79
N ARG A 259 -14.29 -22.94 -4.31
CA ARG A 259 -15.06 -23.96 -3.56
C ARG A 259 -14.26 -24.53 -2.39
N ASN A 260 -12.94 -24.63 -2.49
CA ASN A 260 -12.09 -25.02 -1.37
C ASN A 260 -11.99 -23.91 -0.29
N ALA A 261 -11.94 -22.65 -0.72
CA ALA A 261 -11.89 -21.50 0.21
C ALA A 261 -13.26 -21.23 0.89
N PHE A 262 -14.37 -21.48 0.15
CA PHE A 262 -15.73 -21.20 0.61
C PHE A 262 -16.64 -22.43 0.38
N PRO A 263 -16.43 -23.53 1.13
CA PRO A 263 -17.12 -24.80 0.87
C PRO A 263 -18.63 -24.73 1.06
N ASN A 264 -19.09 -23.83 1.94
CA ASN A 264 -20.49 -23.68 2.30
C ASN A 264 -21.22 -22.56 1.56
N ALA A 265 -20.51 -21.75 0.74
CA ALA A 265 -21.15 -20.67 0.00
C ALA A 265 -22.20 -21.22 -0.99
N PRO A 266 -23.44 -20.71 -0.97
CA PRO A 266 -24.50 -21.23 -1.83
C PRO A 266 -24.23 -20.94 -3.31
N VAL A 267 -24.74 -21.78 -4.19
CA VAL A 267 -24.76 -21.57 -5.64
C VAL A 267 -26.21 -21.29 -6.06
N ILE A 268 -26.49 -20.07 -6.48
CA ILE A 268 -27.84 -19.60 -6.79
C ILE A 268 -28.01 -19.60 -8.32
N PRO A 269 -29.05 -20.25 -8.86
CA PRO A 269 -29.37 -20.17 -10.29
C PRO A 269 -30.08 -18.84 -10.59
N LEU A 270 -29.58 -18.07 -11.55
CA LEU A 270 -30.22 -16.84 -12.05
C LEU A 270 -29.99 -16.73 -13.57
N TYR A 271 -30.82 -15.94 -14.26
CA TYR A 271 -30.50 -15.52 -15.61
C TYR A 271 -29.40 -14.45 -15.60
N GLN A 272 -28.55 -14.44 -16.61
CA GLN A 272 -27.44 -13.47 -16.66
C GLN A 272 -27.96 -12.02 -16.60
N SER A 273 -29.05 -11.73 -17.31
CA SER A 273 -29.66 -10.40 -17.33
C SER A 273 -30.27 -9.97 -15.98
N GLU A 274 -30.66 -10.91 -15.13
CA GLU A 274 -31.16 -10.64 -13.78
C GLU A 274 -29.97 -10.37 -12.84
N MET A 275 -28.95 -11.19 -12.92
CA MET A 275 -27.71 -11.01 -12.15
C MET A 275 -27.08 -9.63 -12.41
N GLU A 276 -26.96 -9.22 -13.67
CA GLU A 276 -26.39 -7.93 -14.08
C GLU A 276 -27.22 -6.72 -13.61
N LYS A 277 -28.51 -6.90 -13.36
CA LYS A 277 -29.38 -5.87 -12.75
C LYS A 277 -29.22 -5.76 -11.24
N MET A 278 -28.96 -6.89 -10.58
CA MET A 278 -28.87 -6.98 -9.12
C MET A 278 -27.51 -6.57 -8.58
N TYR A 279 -26.46 -6.86 -9.30
CA TYR A 279 -25.09 -6.72 -8.83
C TYR A 279 -24.24 -5.88 -9.80
N ARG A 280 -23.28 -5.15 -9.27
CA ARG A 280 -22.32 -4.37 -10.09
C ARG A 280 -21.20 -5.27 -10.57
N LYS A 281 -20.79 -5.09 -11.82
CA LYS A 281 -19.61 -5.77 -12.34
C LYS A 281 -18.36 -5.27 -11.62
N ASN A 282 -17.56 -6.19 -11.11
CA ASN A 282 -16.23 -5.89 -10.62
C ASN A 282 -15.30 -5.73 -11.84
N VAL A 283 -14.92 -4.48 -12.16
CA VAL A 283 -14.13 -4.12 -13.36
C VAL A 283 -12.65 -4.19 -13.06
#